data_6e1ec0e066362d2d920ef53f00f8d45e
#
_entry.id   6e1ec0e066362d2d920ef53f00f8d45e
#
_cell.length_a   1.000
_cell.length_b   1.000
_cell.length_c   1.000
_cell.angle_alpha   90.00
_cell.angle_beta   90.00
_cell.angle_gamma   90.00
#
_symmetry.space_group_name_H-M   'P 1'
#
loop_
_entity.id
_entity.type
_entity.pdbx_description
1 polymer ?
#
loop_
_entity_poly.entity_id
_entity_poly.type
_entity_poly.pdbx_seq_one_letter_code
_entity_poly.pdbx_strand_id
1 'polypeptide(L)'
;MSSPAQMSNVRSMTDRSPAPPPLVHLEDTGLAADVVEQLLLKTLYGAEALGSVISEKMRLPFTMLEPLIEHARAERLMEVRGASGSNAASYRYTLTDLGRDRAHQFLQINQYVGPAPVPLAAYVAQMKALAANRGYLDHERLKSGFQHLIVDDDMLEKLGPAVNAGKAVFLYGPPGNGKTVLAEGMGQSIGGDMYIPHAIEVDGNIITMFDPICHVALDNETAASDEGSVIRSAPRDRRWVRIRRPVVMVGGELTLDMLDLTFNPISKFYEAPIQLKANGGVFLVDDFGRQRVRPQELLNRWIVPLESRFDYLTLHTGKKFQLPFDVLIVFATNLNPASLADEAFMRRIPYKIPVNDPTMEQFVKIFELNCQRRNLRFHQVMVAYLQRRHYGPLGRPLRSCHPRDLLDQVTALCRYRGIEPVITRELLDAACSSYFVDGPGAADTSVQAAAAPSAAAARKAARHRLEIH
;
A
#
# COMPACT_ATOMS: atom_id res chain seq x y z
N MET A 1 14.25 -1.57 49.82
CA MET A 1 14.31 -0.20 49.27
C MET A 1 15.28 -0.17 48.11
N SER A 2 14.88 -0.47 46.94
CA SER A 2 15.69 -0.47 45.71
C SER A 2 15.19 0.65 44.81
N SER A 3 16.12 1.50 44.43
CA SER A 3 15.93 2.79 43.77
C SER A 3 15.27 2.67 42.38
N PRO A 4 14.39 3.59 41.94
CA PRO A 4 13.72 3.59 40.65
C PRO A 4 14.53 4.35 39.57
N ALA A 5 15.82 4.04 39.40
CA ALA A 5 16.73 4.78 38.52
C ALA A 5 17.26 3.97 37.33
N GLN A 6 16.58 2.91 36.91
CA GLN A 6 17.06 2.07 35.78
C GLN A 6 16.08 1.90 34.62
N MET A 7 15.06 2.77 34.46
CA MET A 7 14.12 2.70 33.34
C MET A 7 14.22 3.85 32.32
N SER A 8 15.33 4.57 32.22
CA SER A 8 15.46 5.71 31.30
C SER A 8 16.51 5.55 30.20
N ASN A 9 16.70 4.33 29.68
CA ASN A 9 17.49 4.11 28.47
C ASN A 9 16.72 3.29 27.44
N VAL A 10 15.44 3.63 27.19
CA VAL A 10 14.80 3.27 25.95
C VAL A 10 15.40 4.21 24.90
N ARG A 11 16.41 3.72 24.18
CA ARG A 11 16.97 4.37 23.01
C ARG A 11 15.80 4.81 22.13
N SER A 12 15.75 6.09 21.79
CA SER A 12 14.99 6.58 20.64
C SER A 12 15.61 5.95 19.38
N MET A 13 15.26 4.69 19.12
CA MET A 13 15.62 4.05 17.86
C MET A 13 14.89 4.84 16.79
N THR A 14 15.67 5.60 16.04
CA THR A 14 15.19 6.23 14.82
C THR A 14 14.61 5.14 13.95
N ASP A 15 13.31 5.24 13.66
CA ASP A 15 12.51 4.30 12.83
C ASP A 15 12.94 4.29 11.35
N ARG A 16 14.24 4.25 11.12
CA ARG A 16 14.81 4.21 9.78
C ARG A 16 15.23 2.79 9.46
N SER A 17 14.69 2.27 8.38
CA SER A 17 15.24 1.06 7.76
C SER A 17 16.74 1.27 7.52
N PRO A 18 17.60 0.28 7.83
CA PRO A 18 19.00 0.39 7.47
C PRO A 18 19.12 0.59 5.95
N ALA A 19 19.91 1.61 5.57
CA ALA A 19 20.15 1.85 4.16
C ALA A 19 20.96 0.70 3.56
N PRO A 20 20.60 0.19 2.38
CA PRO A 20 21.41 -0.79 1.67
C PRO A 20 22.83 -0.25 1.46
N PRO A 21 23.89 -1.05 1.74
CA PRO A 21 25.26 -0.59 1.62
C PRO A 21 25.57 -0.16 0.19
N PRO A 22 26.48 0.81 0.00
CA PRO A 22 26.91 1.21 -1.34
C PRO A 22 27.63 0.06 -2.02
N LEU A 23 27.45 -0.02 -3.33
CA LEU A 23 28.17 -0.96 -4.18
C LEU A 23 29.56 -0.41 -4.50
N VAL A 24 30.60 -1.22 -4.38
CA VAL A 24 31.99 -0.89 -4.72
C VAL A 24 32.46 -1.73 -5.89
N HIS A 25 32.20 -3.03 -5.88
CA HIS A 25 32.55 -3.99 -6.91
C HIS A 25 31.33 -4.62 -7.56
N LEU A 26 31.48 -5.20 -8.76
CA LEU A 26 30.38 -5.85 -9.46
C LEU A 26 29.79 -7.01 -8.66
N GLU A 27 30.63 -7.74 -7.94
CA GLU A 27 30.28 -8.85 -7.07
C GLU A 27 29.32 -8.42 -5.94
N ASP A 28 29.42 -7.17 -5.47
CA ASP A 28 28.53 -6.62 -4.43
C ASP A 28 27.08 -6.53 -4.92
N THR A 29 26.87 -6.53 -6.24
CA THR A 29 25.52 -6.59 -6.81
C THR A 29 24.81 -7.91 -6.51
N GLY A 30 25.58 -8.97 -6.27
CA GLY A 30 25.12 -10.35 -6.15
C GLY A 30 24.57 -10.94 -7.44
N LEU A 31 24.72 -10.24 -8.58
CA LEU A 31 24.34 -10.71 -9.90
C LEU A 31 25.54 -11.31 -10.62
N ALA A 32 25.29 -12.28 -11.48
CA ALA A 32 26.31 -12.75 -12.39
C ALA A 32 26.66 -11.65 -13.43
N ALA A 33 27.92 -11.55 -13.83
CA ALA A 33 28.39 -10.50 -14.73
C ALA A 33 27.65 -10.50 -16.08
N ASP A 34 27.32 -11.68 -16.59
CA ASP A 34 26.55 -11.85 -17.82
C ASP A 34 25.13 -11.26 -17.76
N VAL A 35 24.47 -11.32 -16.59
CA VAL A 35 23.15 -10.69 -16.37
C VAL A 35 23.26 -9.17 -16.48
N VAL A 36 24.32 -8.58 -15.93
CA VAL A 36 24.55 -7.13 -16.00
C VAL A 36 24.93 -6.70 -17.40
N GLU A 37 25.75 -7.50 -18.11
CA GLU A 37 26.13 -7.26 -19.51
C GLU A 37 24.90 -7.34 -20.43
N GLN A 38 24.04 -8.35 -20.27
CA GLN A 38 22.78 -8.45 -21.01
C GLN A 38 21.91 -7.20 -20.80
N LEU A 39 21.79 -6.70 -19.57
CA LEU A 39 21.05 -5.49 -19.27
C LEU A 39 21.68 -4.24 -19.90
N LEU A 40 23.02 -4.16 -19.91
CA LEU A 40 23.77 -3.10 -20.55
C LEU A 40 23.48 -3.05 -22.06
N LEU A 41 23.60 -4.18 -22.77
CA LEU A 41 23.33 -4.25 -24.20
C LEU A 41 21.86 -3.94 -24.51
N LYS A 42 20.91 -4.44 -23.72
CA LYS A 42 19.48 -4.10 -23.87
C LYS A 42 19.21 -2.61 -23.65
N THR A 43 19.92 -1.98 -22.70
CA THR A 43 19.77 -0.54 -22.42
C THR A 43 20.16 0.34 -23.60
N LEU A 44 21.11 -0.11 -24.42
CA LEU A 44 21.59 0.59 -25.62
C LEU A 44 20.88 0.20 -26.92
N TYR A 45 19.96 -0.79 -26.86
CA TYR A 45 19.30 -1.28 -28.08
C TYR A 45 18.47 -0.20 -28.79
N GLY A 46 17.79 0.65 -28.03
CA GLY A 46 16.91 1.69 -28.59
C GLY A 46 17.62 2.94 -29.09
N ALA A 47 18.76 3.31 -28.48
CA ALA A 47 19.49 4.53 -28.82
C ALA A 47 20.91 4.52 -28.21
N GLU A 48 21.81 5.30 -28.82
CA GLU A 48 23.11 5.63 -28.23
C GLU A 48 22.90 6.42 -26.91
N ALA A 49 23.84 6.26 -25.97
CA ALA A 49 23.75 6.96 -24.68
C ALA A 49 25.17 7.29 -24.15
N LEU A 50 25.25 8.35 -23.34
CA LEU A 50 26.45 8.63 -22.55
C LEU A 50 26.62 7.58 -21.46
N GLY A 51 27.86 7.28 -21.08
CA GLY A 51 28.14 6.36 -19.96
C GLY A 51 27.47 6.77 -18.66
N SER A 52 27.36 8.08 -18.38
CA SER A 52 26.63 8.62 -17.26
C SER A 52 25.12 8.31 -17.32
N VAL A 53 24.51 8.37 -18.50
CA VAL A 53 23.10 8.04 -18.73
C VAL A 53 22.86 6.54 -18.59
N ILE A 54 23.79 5.70 -19.03
CA ILE A 54 23.73 4.24 -18.83
C ILE A 54 23.78 3.92 -17.34
N SER A 55 24.74 4.51 -16.62
CA SER A 55 24.86 4.39 -15.17
C SER A 55 23.58 4.80 -14.44
N GLU A 56 22.97 5.90 -14.87
CA GLU A 56 21.71 6.39 -14.30
C GLU A 56 20.54 5.44 -14.57
N LYS A 57 20.39 4.96 -15.81
CA LYS A 57 19.32 4.02 -16.17
C LYS A 57 19.45 2.69 -15.43
N MET A 58 20.66 2.16 -15.34
CA MET A 58 20.94 0.89 -14.68
C MET A 58 21.05 1.01 -13.15
N ARG A 59 21.13 2.24 -12.61
CA ARG A 59 21.34 2.53 -11.19
C ARG A 59 22.60 1.89 -10.61
N LEU A 60 23.60 1.70 -11.45
CA LEU A 60 24.93 1.18 -11.07
C LEU A 60 25.98 2.27 -11.25
N PRO A 61 26.99 2.34 -10.35
CA PRO A 61 28.14 3.22 -10.54
C PRO A 61 28.83 2.95 -11.88
N PHE A 62 29.21 4.01 -12.60
CA PHE A 62 29.87 3.83 -13.91
C PHE A 62 31.18 3.02 -13.82
N THR A 63 31.92 3.18 -12.71
CA THR A 63 33.15 2.41 -12.43
C THR A 63 32.96 0.89 -12.44
N MET A 64 31.74 0.41 -12.16
CA MET A 64 31.40 -1.01 -12.24
C MET A 64 31.02 -1.44 -13.65
N LEU A 65 30.46 -0.53 -14.44
CA LEU A 65 30.04 -0.79 -15.81
C LEU A 65 31.24 -0.68 -16.78
N GLU A 66 32.25 0.10 -16.43
CA GLU A 66 33.43 0.35 -17.29
C GLU A 66 34.14 -0.95 -17.73
N PRO A 67 34.45 -1.92 -16.84
CA PRO A 67 35.05 -3.19 -17.27
C PRO A 67 34.15 -4.01 -18.22
N LEU A 68 32.82 -3.97 -18.01
CA LEU A 68 31.86 -4.67 -18.88
C LEU A 68 31.76 -3.97 -20.26
N ILE A 69 31.79 -2.65 -20.26
CA ILE A 69 31.82 -1.86 -21.49
C ILE A 69 33.10 -2.15 -22.30
N GLU A 70 34.27 -2.19 -21.64
CA GLU A 70 35.54 -2.53 -22.31
C GLU A 70 35.54 -3.96 -22.85
N HIS A 71 34.98 -4.91 -22.09
CA HIS A 71 34.79 -6.28 -22.57
C HIS A 71 33.87 -6.33 -23.80
N ALA A 72 32.71 -5.68 -23.75
CA ALA A 72 31.77 -5.63 -24.87
C ALA A 72 32.37 -4.93 -26.10
N ARG A 73 33.28 -3.96 -25.92
CA ARG A 73 34.04 -3.33 -27.00
C ARG A 73 35.08 -4.28 -27.60
N ALA A 74 35.81 -5.02 -26.76
CA ALA A 74 36.77 -6.03 -27.22
C ALA A 74 36.05 -7.12 -28.05
N GLU A 75 34.87 -7.53 -27.66
CA GLU A 75 33.98 -8.45 -28.38
C GLU A 75 33.28 -7.80 -29.60
N ARG A 76 33.56 -6.51 -29.89
CA ARG A 76 32.96 -5.74 -30.99
C ARG A 76 31.44 -5.63 -30.92
N LEU A 77 30.86 -5.71 -29.71
CA LEU A 77 29.43 -5.53 -29.52
C LEU A 77 29.05 -4.04 -29.35
N MET A 78 30.05 -3.22 -28.93
CA MET A 78 29.85 -1.78 -28.67
C MET A 78 30.98 -0.96 -29.29
N GLU A 79 30.66 0.28 -29.63
CA GLU A 79 31.63 1.28 -30.11
C GLU A 79 31.40 2.66 -29.47
N VAL A 80 32.43 3.52 -29.52
CA VAL A 80 32.33 4.91 -29.06
C VAL A 80 32.14 5.80 -30.30
N ARG A 81 31.03 6.57 -30.31
CA ARG A 81 30.73 7.53 -31.40
C ARG A 81 31.14 8.95 -31.12
N GLY A 82 31.47 9.29 -29.89
CA GLY A 82 31.86 10.65 -29.53
C GLY A 82 32.11 10.77 -28.03
N ALA A 83 32.58 11.93 -27.61
CA ALA A 83 32.82 12.24 -26.20
C ALA A 83 32.34 13.66 -25.89
N SER A 84 31.71 13.83 -24.72
CA SER A 84 31.35 15.14 -24.15
C SER A 84 32.38 15.64 -23.14
N GLY A 85 33.47 14.86 -22.89
CA GLY A 85 34.52 15.15 -21.93
C GLY A 85 35.64 14.12 -22.00
N SER A 86 36.59 14.18 -21.07
CA SER A 86 37.81 13.37 -21.08
C SER A 86 37.71 12.03 -20.38
N ASN A 87 36.65 11.79 -19.58
CA ASN A 87 36.47 10.54 -18.85
C ASN A 87 35.53 9.59 -19.60
N ALA A 88 35.65 8.29 -19.37
CA ALA A 88 34.88 7.26 -20.05
C ALA A 88 33.35 7.39 -19.78
N ALA A 89 32.93 7.92 -18.65
CA ALA A 89 31.51 8.19 -18.35
C ALA A 89 30.91 9.27 -19.27
N SER A 90 31.72 10.13 -19.87
CA SER A 90 31.30 11.16 -20.82
C SER A 90 31.35 10.70 -22.28
N TYR A 91 31.77 9.47 -22.55
CA TYR A 91 31.74 8.91 -23.89
C TYR A 91 30.34 8.48 -24.28
N ARG A 92 30.00 8.64 -25.54
CA ARG A 92 28.76 8.21 -26.15
C ARG A 92 28.95 6.82 -26.75
N TYR A 93 28.28 5.86 -26.16
CA TYR A 93 28.34 4.46 -26.57
C TYR A 93 27.14 4.09 -27.44
N THR A 94 27.35 3.23 -28.39
CA THR A 94 26.32 2.64 -29.27
C THR A 94 26.63 1.17 -29.51
N LEU A 95 25.62 0.41 -29.89
CA LEU A 95 25.81 -0.97 -30.34
C LEU A 95 26.26 -1.01 -31.78
N THR A 96 27.15 -1.93 -32.09
CA THR A 96 27.43 -2.37 -33.46
C THR A 96 26.28 -3.21 -34.00
N ASP A 97 26.32 -3.62 -35.30
CA ASP A 97 25.31 -4.54 -35.82
C ASP A 97 25.34 -5.87 -35.08
N LEU A 98 26.52 -6.43 -34.80
CA LEU A 98 26.66 -7.63 -33.96
C LEU A 98 26.09 -7.44 -32.57
N GLY A 99 26.36 -6.29 -31.95
CA GLY A 99 25.77 -5.94 -30.62
C GLY A 99 24.28 -5.80 -30.66
N ARG A 100 23.71 -5.25 -31.74
CA ARG A 100 22.24 -5.17 -31.91
C ARG A 100 21.59 -6.56 -32.01
N ASP A 101 22.18 -7.45 -32.82
CA ASP A 101 21.72 -8.81 -32.95
C ASP A 101 21.76 -9.53 -31.60
N ARG A 102 22.86 -9.36 -30.86
CA ARG A 102 23.00 -9.96 -29.51
C ARG A 102 21.99 -9.39 -28.50
N ALA A 103 21.83 -8.07 -28.47
CA ALA A 103 20.82 -7.42 -27.62
C ALA A 103 19.40 -7.84 -28.00
N HIS A 104 19.10 -8.01 -29.28
CA HIS A 104 17.83 -8.52 -29.76
C HIS A 104 17.54 -9.93 -29.23
N GLN A 105 18.52 -10.83 -29.26
CA GLN A 105 18.39 -12.17 -28.67
C GLN A 105 18.05 -12.10 -27.19
N PHE A 106 18.69 -11.21 -26.42
CA PHE A 106 18.37 -11.02 -25.00
C PHE A 106 16.97 -10.44 -24.79
N LEU A 107 16.52 -9.52 -25.64
CA LEU A 107 15.14 -9.00 -25.60
C LEU A 107 14.09 -10.08 -25.92
N GLN A 108 14.46 -11.12 -26.70
CA GLN A 108 13.59 -12.28 -26.89
C GLN A 108 13.43 -13.16 -25.62
N ILE A 109 14.39 -13.09 -24.69
CA ILE A 109 14.31 -13.77 -23.40
C ILE A 109 13.46 -12.98 -22.41
N ASN A 110 13.78 -11.70 -22.21
CA ASN A 110 12.96 -10.74 -21.47
C ASN A 110 13.25 -9.31 -21.95
N GLN A 111 12.20 -8.48 -21.99
CA GLN A 111 12.30 -7.08 -22.46
C GLN A 111 12.57 -6.08 -21.33
N TYR A 112 12.91 -6.55 -20.14
CA TYR A 112 13.21 -5.65 -19.03
C TYR A 112 14.43 -4.79 -19.33
N VAL A 113 14.25 -3.48 -19.25
CA VAL A 113 15.27 -2.44 -19.34
C VAL A 113 15.04 -1.45 -18.21
N GLY A 114 16.06 -1.18 -17.42
CA GLY A 114 15.92 -0.28 -16.26
C GLY A 114 16.99 -0.53 -15.19
N PRO A 115 16.72 -0.17 -13.94
CA PRO A 115 17.61 -0.43 -12.81
C PRO A 115 18.01 -1.91 -12.73
N ALA A 116 19.29 -2.20 -12.49
CA ALA A 116 19.71 -3.58 -12.31
C ALA A 116 18.94 -4.25 -11.17
N PRO A 117 18.43 -5.46 -11.35
CA PRO A 117 17.63 -6.12 -10.32
C PRO A 117 18.48 -6.44 -9.08
N VAL A 118 17.82 -6.64 -7.96
CA VAL A 118 18.45 -7.09 -6.71
C VAL A 118 18.18 -8.58 -6.54
N PRO A 119 19.17 -9.41 -6.18
CA PRO A 119 18.93 -10.82 -5.91
C PRO A 119 17.90 -11.04 -4.79
N LEU A 120 17.07 -12.08 -4.90
CA LEU A 120 16.08 -12.45 -3.88
C LEU A 120 16.67 -12.49 -2.47
N ALA A 121 17.89 -13.06 -2.32
CA ALA A 121 18.56 -13.17 -1.03
C ALA A 121 18.82 -11.80 -0.37
N ALA A 122 19.22 -10.79 -1.14
CA ALA A 122 19.44 -9.44 -0.65
C ALA A 122 18.11 -8.76 -0.25
N TYR A 123 17.04 -8.96 -1.03
CA TYR A 123 15.70 -8.51 -0.65
C TYR A 123 15.25 -9.14 0.68
N VAL A 124 15.37 -10.45 0.83
CA VAL A 124 15.02 -11.17 2.06
C VAL A 124 15.83 -10.66 3.25
N ALA A 125 17.13 -10.42 3.09
CA ALA A 125 17.99 -9.89 4.14
C ALA A 125 17.54 -8.48 4.58
N GLN A 126 17.21 -7.60 3.63
CA GLN A 126 16.74 -6.24 3.90
C GLN A 126 15.40 -6.26 4.64
N MET A 127 14.45 -7.11 4.24
CA MET A 127 13.17 -7.23 4.93
C MET A 127 13.31 -7.78 6.35
N LYS A 128 14.21 -8.74 6.58
CA LYS A 128 14.54 -9.22 7.94
C LYS A 128 15.17 -8.13 8.80
N ALA A 129 16.07 -7.34 8.23
CA ALA A 129 16.68 -6.21 8.92
C ALA A 129 15.64 -5.12 9.27
N LEU A 130 14.69 -4.85 8.36
CA LEU A 130 13.57 -3.94 8.61
C LEU A 130 12.70 -4.43 9.77
N ALA A 131 12.33 -5.70 9.79
CA ALA A 131 11.51 -6.31 10.84
C ALA A 131 12.24 -6.30 12.21
N ALA A 132 13.54 -6.58 12.23
CA ALA A 132 14.36 -6.57 13.45
C ALA A 132 14.53 -5.16 14.06
N ASN A 133 14.47 -4.12 13.22
CA ASN A 133 14.59 -2.73 13.65
C ASN A 133 13.22 -2.04 13.88
N ARG A 134 12.13 -2.80 13.85
CA ARG A 134 10.78 -2.27 14.10
C ARG A 134 10.66 -1.82 15.57
N GLY A 135 10.51 -0.52 15.80
CA GLY A 135 10.24 0.04 17.12
C GLY A 135 8.82 -0.26 17.58
N TYR A 136 8.60 -0.27 18.88
CA TYR A 136 7.23 -0.30 19.42
C TYR A 136 6.62 1.09 19.39
N LEU A 137 5.33 1.16 19.07
CA LEU A 137 4.52 2.36 19.17
C LEU A 137 4.02 2.50 20.60
N ASP A 138 4.32 3.62 21.22
CA ASP A 138 3.64 4.06 22.43
C ASP A 138 2.33 4.80 22.10
N HIS A 139 1.58 5.19 23.13
CA HIS A 139 0.30 5.87 22.99
C HIS A 139 0.41 7.20 22.22
N GLU A 140 1.43 8.02 22.55
CA GLU A 140 1.60 9.35 21.92
C GLU A 140 1.96 9.23 20.46
N ARG A 141 2.82 8.30 20.12
CA ARG A 141 3.20 8.03 18.74
C ARG A 141 2.04 7.45 17.94
N LEU A 142 1.27 6.51 18.50
CA LEU A 142 0.05 6.02 17.88
C LEU A 142 -0.91 7.18 17.60
N LYS A 143 -1.18 8.03 18.59
CA LYS A 143 -2.06 9.19 18.50
C LYS A 143 -1.62 10.19 17.42
N SER A 144 -0.32 10.32 17.19
CA SER A 144 0.19 11.20 16.13
C SER A 144 -0.27 10.81 14.72
N GLY A 145 -0.46 9.53 14.45
CA GLY A 145 -1.02 9.04 13.18
C GLY A 145 -2.51 9.35 12.98
N PHE A 146 -3.20 9.71 14.09
CA PHE A 146 -4.64 10.00 14.08
C PHE A 146 -4.98 11.47 14.33
N GLN A 147 -3.99 12.39 14.31
CA GLN A 147 -4.21 13.82 14.59
C GLN A 147 -5.29 14.49 13.74
N HIS A 148 -5.52 13.96 12.56
CA HIS A 148 -6.54 14.46 11.63
C HIS A 148 -7.93 13.83 11.85
N LEU A 149 -8.09 12.96 12.86
CA LEU A 149 -9.31 12.23 13.17
C LEU A 149 -9.74 12.50 14.63
N ILE A 150 -11.03 12.33 14.88
CA ILE A 150 -11.56 12.26 16.24
C ILE A 150 -11.64 10.78 16.62
N VAL A 151 -10.63 10.32 17.35
CA VAL A 151 -10.51 8.95 17.86
C VAL A 151 -10.38 9.06 19.38
N ASP A 152 -11.15 8.29 20.13
CA ASP A 152 -11.04 8.25 21.59
C ASP A 152 -9.90 7.34 22.06
N ASP A 153 -9.53 7.51 23.33
CA ASP A 153 -8.42 6.76 23.92
C ASP A 153 -8.76 5.25 24.01
N ASP A 154 -10.04 4.87 24.19
CA ASP A 154 -10.47 3.44 24.18
C ASP A 154 -10.21 2.77 22.82
N MET A 155 -10.42 3.48 21.73
CA MET A 155 -10.09 2.99 20.40
C MET A 155 -8.58 2.89 20.20
N LEU A 156 -7.80 3.88 20.65
CA LEU A 156 -6.34 3.86 20.59
C LEU A 156 -5.76 2.70 21.40
N GLU A 157 -6.30 2.41 22.59
CA GLU A 157 -5.92 1.26 23.41
C GLU A 157 -6.19 -0.10 22.73
N LYS A 158 -7.18 -0.18 21.85
CA LYS A 158 -7.44 -1.37 21.03
C LYS A 158 -6.56 -1.46 19.79
N LEU A 159 -6.27 -0.32 19.14
CA LEU A 159 -5.47 -0.26 17.92
C LEU A 159 -3.98 -0.45 18.20
N GLY A 160 -3.43 0.12 19.28
CA GLY A 160 -2.01 0.09 19.62
C GLY A 160 -1.41 -1.31 19.67
N PRO A 161 -1.94 -2.23 20.47
CA PRO A 161 -1.48 -3.62 20.52
C PRO A 161 -1.57 -4.33 19.16
N ALA A 162 -2.61 -4.03 18.36
CA ALA A 162 -2.80 -4.63 17.05
C ALA A 162 -1.71 -4.19 16.06
N VAL A 163 -1.39 -2.89 16.05
CA VAL A 163 -0.32 -2.33 15.21
C VAL A 163 1.05 -2.87 15.66
N ASN A 164 1.32 -2.89 16.96
CA ASN A 164 2.58 -3.40 17.51
C ASN A 164 2.80 -4.89 17.21
N ALA A 165 1.72 -5.69 17.26
CA ALA A 165 1.80 -7.10 16.93
C ALA A 165 2.09 -7.33 15.44
N GLY A 166 1.77 -6.37 14.57
CA GLY A 166 1.91 -6.49 13.11
C GLY A 166 1.10 -7.65 12.52
N LYS A 167 0.04 -8.09 13.22
CA LYS A 167 -0.83 -9.20 12.82
C LYS A 167 -2.08 -8.68 12.12
N ALA A 168 -2.85 -9.59 11.56
CA ALA A 168 -4.10 -9.23 10.91
C ALA A 168 -5.13 -8.66 11.89
N VAL A 169 -5.93 -7.72 11.41
CA VAL A 169 -6.96 -6.99 12.16
C VAL A 169 -8.27 -7.00 11.38
N PHE A 170 -9.39 -7.27 12.04
CA PHE A 170 -10.71 -6.91 11.55
C PHE A 170 -11.15 -5.58 12.15
N LEU A 171 -11.47 -4.60 11.29
CA LEU A 171 -12.25 -3.42 11.62
C LEU A 171 -13.67 -3.63 11.11
N TYR A 172 -14.63 -3.80 11.99
CA TYR A 172 -16.00 -4.11 11.59
C TYR A 172 -17.02 -3.19 12.25
N GLY A 173 -18.16 -3.01 11.62
CA GLY A 173 -19.23 -2.18 12.13
C GLY A 173 -19.95 -1.41 11.04
N PRO A 174 -20.91 -0.53 11.40
CA PRO A 174 -21.75 0.16 10.46
C PRO A 174 -20.97 0.96 9.39
N PRO A 175 -21.52 1.12 8.19
CA PRO A 175 -20.89 1.93 7.14
C PRO A 175 -20.81 3.40 7.56
N GLY A 176 -19.80 4.12 7.02
CA GLY A 176 -19.66 5.56 7.25
C GLY A 176 -19.00 5.97 8.58
N ASN A 177 -18.44 5.03 9.34
CA ASN A 177 -17.77 5.31 10.62
C ASN A 177 -16.25 5.36 10.54
N GLY A 178 -15.67 5.43 9.32
CA GLY A 178 -14.26 5.73 9.12
C GLY A 178 -13.31 4.54 9.30
N LYS A 179 -13.76 3.30 9.08
CA LYS A 179 -12.90 2.09 9.14
C LYS A 179 -11.67 2.20 8.25
N THR A 180 -11.85 2.63 7.00
CA THR A 180 -10.78 2.87 6.02
C THR A 180 -9.80 3.91 6.54
N VAL A 181 -10.29 5.02 7.06
CA VAL A 181 -9.45 6.12 7.57
C VAL A 181 -8.71 5.72 8.84
N LEU A 182 -9.31 4.85 9.68
CA LEU A 182 -8.62 4.25 10.82
C LEU A 182 -7.45 3.35 10.37
N ALA A 183 -7.65 2.55 9.33
CA ALA A 183 -6.58 1.71 8.77
C ALA A 183 -5.43 2.54 8.17
N GLU A 184 -5.74 3.65 7.49
CA GLU A 184 -4.75 4.62 7.02
C GLU A 184 -3.99 5.25 8.19
N GLY A 185 -4.69 5.64 9.26
CA GLY A 185 -4.08 6.16 10.49
C GLY A 185 -3.14 5.16 11.17
N MET A 186 -3.50 3.86 11.18
CA MET A 186 -2.59 2.79 11.63
C MET A 186 -1.30 2.78 10.78
N GLY A 187 -1.41 2.90 9.46
CA GLY A 187 -0.25 2.97 8.57
C GLY A 187 0.62 4.21 8.82
N GLN A 188 -0.02 5.36 9.02
CA GLN A 188 0.69 6.61 9.33
C GLN A 188 1.39 6.56 10.68
N SER A 189 0.79 5.92 11.69
CA SER A 189 1.38 5.78 13.03
C SER A 189 2.60 4.86 13.06
N ILE A 190 2.63 3.82 12.21
CA ILE A 190 3.84 3.00 12.02
C ILE A 190 4.98 3.91 11.58
N GLY A 191 4.71 4.84 10.67
CA GLY A 191 5.64 5.88 10.25
C GLY A 191 6.95 5.36 9.66
N GLY A 192 7.92 6.26 9.53
CA GLY A 192 9.24 5.92 9.02
C GLY A 192 9.30 5.70 7.51
N ASP A 193 10.50 5.40 7.08
CA ASP A 193 10.81 5.10 5.69
C ASP A 193 11.43 3.71 5.57
N MET A 194 11.41 3.16 4.38
CA MET A 194 12.03 1.88 4.06
C MET A 194 12.60 1.89 2.66
N TYR A 195 13.43 0.89 2.38
CA TYR A 195 14.00 0.69 1.06
C TYR A 195 13.39 -0.53 0.39
N ILE A 196 12.92 -0.35 -0.85
CA ILE A 196 12.49 -1.45 -1.72
C ILE A 196 13.29 -1.42 -3.02
N PRO A 197 13.60 -2.56 -3.65
CA PRO A 197 14.29 -2.56 -4.93
C PRO A 197 13.33 -2.17 -6.05
N HIS A 198 13.86 -1.63 -7.16
CA HIS A 198 13.08 -1.43 -8.37
C HIS A 198 12.58 -2.78 -8.92
N ALA A 199 13.44 -3.78 -8.91
CA ALA A 199 13.14 -5.14 -9.35
C ALA A 199 14.00 -6.14 -8.57
N ILE A 200 13.50 -7.38 -8.45
CA ILE A 200 14.26 -8.51 -7.91
C ILE A 200 14.54 -9.53 -9.02
N GLU A 201 15.64 -10.24 -8.87
CA GLU A 201 16.00 -11.36 -9.72
C GLU A 201 15.76 -12.68 -8.94
N VAL A 202 15.10 -13.63 -9.59
CA VAL A 202 14.82 -14.96 -9.07
C VAL A 202 15.04 -15.97 -10.19
N ASP A 203 16.12 -16.73 -10.11
CA ASP A 203 16.46 -17.79 -11.09
C ASP A 203 16.41 -17.30 -12.56
N GLY A 204 17.04 -16.18 -12.82
CA GLY A 204 17.10 -15.56 -14.16
C GLY A 204 15.82 -14.83 -14.57
N ASN A 205 14.80 -14.83 -13.74
CA ASN A 205 13.56 -14.10 -13.98
C ASN A 205 13.55 -12.77 -13.22
N ILE A 206 13.01 -11.74 -13.84
CA ILE A 206 12.92 -10.40 -13.26
C ILE A 206 11.49 -10.13 -12.81
N ILE A 207 11.34 -9.66 -11.58
CA ILE A 207 10.07 -9.29 -10.97
C ILE A 207 10.16 -7.82 -10.58
N THR A 208 9.35 -6.95 -11.19
CA THR A 208 9.29 -5.53 -10.84
C THR A 208 8.56 -5.34 -9.51
N MET A 209 9.17 -4.54 -8.62
CA MET A 209 8.70 -4.33 -7.25
C MET A 209 8.19 -2.91 -7.02
N PHE A 210 8.97 -1.90 -7.42
CA PHE A 210 8.59 -0.51 -7.24
C PHE A 210 7.45 -0.14 -8.18
N ASP A 211 6.37 0.39 -7.61
CA ASP A 211 5.19 0.85 -8.32
C ASP A 211 4.80 2.25 -7.78
N PRO A 212 4.87 3.31 -8.59
CA PRO A 212 4.55 4.66 -8.15
C PRO A 212 3.08 4.86 -7.73
N ILE A 213 2.18 3.93 -8.07
CA ILE A 213 0.78 3.94 -7.61
C ILE A 213 0.70 3.51 -6.15
N CYS A 214 1.50 2.52 -5.75
CA CYS A 214 1.52 1.96 -4.40
C CYS A 214 2.56 2.63 -3.49
N HIS A 215 3.63 3.21 -4.07
CA HIS A 215 4.81 3.63 -3.34
C HIS A 215 5.09 5.12 -3.54
N VAL A 216 5.23 5.84 -2.44
CA VAL A 216 5.65 7.25 -2.43
C VAL A 216 7.16 7.30 -2.22
N ALA A 217 7.91 7.57 -3.30
CA ALA A 217 9.35 7.79 -3.22
C ALA A 217 9.67 9.07 -2.43
N LEU A 218 10.67 8.98 -1.55
CA LEU A 218 11.11 10.09 -0.70
C LEU A 218 12.35 10.79 -1.25
N ASP A 219 13.02 10.17 -2.22
CA ASP A 219 14.20 10.72 -2.85
C ASP A 219 13.78 11.54 -4.09
N ASN A 220 13.72 12.85 -3.93
CA ASN A 220 13.70 13.75 -5.08
C ASN A 220 15.14 13.85 -5.64
N GLU A 221 15.49 13.00 -6.59
CA GLU A 221 16.79 13.07 -7.28
C GLU A 221 16.96 14.36 -8.11
N THR A 222 15.91 15.17 -8.26
CA THR A 222 15.93 16.48 -8.91
C THR A 222 16.53 17.60 -8.06
N ALA A 223 16.88 17.36 -6.80
CA ALA A 223 17.52 18.35 -5.92
C ALA A 223 19.05 18.47 -6.12
N ALA A 224 19.61 17.97 -7.22
CA ALA A 224 21.03 18.13 -7.56
C ALA A 224 21.39 19.50 -8.15
N SER A 225 20.45 20.46 -8.19
CA SER A 225 20.66 21.81 -8.76
C SER A 225 20.49 22.96 -7.78
N ASP A 226 20.24 22.69 -6.48
CA ASP A 226 20.27 23.76 -5.49
C ASP A 226 21.64 23.79 -4.78
N GLU A 227 22.48 24.73 -5.21
CA GLU A 227 23.86 24.97 -4.78
C GLU A 227 24.02 25.34 -3.26
N GLY A 228 23.01 25.08 -2.44
CA GLY A 228 22.99 25.49 -1.04
C GLY A 228 22.86 24.38 0.01
N SER A 229 22.52 23.13 -0.31
CA SER A 229 22.32 22.08 0.67
C SER A 229 23.51 21.12 0.77
N VAL A 230 24.35 21.34 1.78
CA VAL A 230 25.59 20.54 2.07
C VAL A 230 25.27 19.17 2.73
N ILE A 231 24.03 18.71 2.76
CA ILE A 231 23.71 17.38 3.29
C ILE A 231 23.78 16.37 2.14
N ARG A 232 25.00 15.92 1.83
CA ARG A 232 25.17 14.73 0.99
C ARG A 232 24.60 13.54 1.75
N SER A 233 23.54 12.95 1.22
CA SER A 233 23.05 11.66 1.73
C SER A 233 24.19 10.63 1.65
N ALA A 234 24.32 9.79 2.68
CA ALA A 234 25.33 8.74 2.71
C ALA A 234 25.23 7.89 1.41
N PRO A 235 26.37 7.48 0.83
CA PRO A 235 26.39 6.65 -0.36
C PRO A 235 25.62 5.34 -0.08
N ARG A 236 24.77 4.94 -1.03
CA ARG A 236 23.93 3.76 -0.91
C ARG A 236 23.76 3.06 -2.25
N ASP A 237 23.29 1.81 -2.22
CA ASP A 237 22.90 1.09 -3.43
C ASP A 237 21.66 1.75 -4.08
N ARG A 238 21.84 2.33 -5.26
CA ARG A 238 20.83 3.09 -6.01
C ARG A 238 19.77 2.21 -6.68
N ARG A 239 19.94 0.90 -6.69
CA ARG A 239 18.92 -0.06 -7.15
C ARG A 239 17.71 -0.09 -6.21
N TRP A 240 17.88 0.42 -4.98
CA TRP A 240 16.84 0.55 -3.96
C TRP A 240 16.27 1.97 -3.93
N VAL A 241 14.95 2.04 -3.86
CA VAL A 241 14.20 3.29 -3.70
C VAL A 241 13.85 3.45 -2.23
N ARG A 242 14.15 4.63 -1.68
CA ARG A 242 13.67 5.01 -0.37
C ARG A 242 12.22 5.46 -0.48
N ILE A 243 11.31 4.78 0.18
CA ILE A 243 9.88 5.07 0.14
C ILE A 243 9.33 5.33 1.54
N ARG A 244 8.22 6.06 1.61
CA ARG A 244 7.39 6.05 2.81
C ARG A 244 6.81 4.64 2.98
N ARG A 245 6.64 4.17 4.23
CA ARG A 245 6.00 2.87 4.45
C ARG A 245 4.69 2.78 3.68
N PRO A 246 4.49 1.72 2.87
CA PRO A 246 3.33 1.64 1.99
C PRO A 246 2.04 1.40 2.78
N VAL A 247 0.97 2.05 2.35
CA VAL A 247 -0.41 1.73 2.73
C VAL A 247 -1.13 1.42 1.43
N VAL A 248 -1.24 0.14 1.13
CA VAL A 248 -1.86 -0.32 -0.11
C VAL A 248 -3.30 -0.74 0.19
N MET A 249 -4.25 -0.14 -0.51
CA MET A 249 -5.67 -0.39 -0.35
C MET A 249 -6.23 -1.09 -1.58
N VAL A 250 -7.07 -2.08 -1.34
CA VAL A 250 -7.88 -2.77 -2.35
C VAL A 250 -9.32 -2.90 -1.87
N GLY A 251 -10.25 -2.90 -2.80
CA GLY A 251 -11.69 -2.98 -2.51
C GLY A 251 -12.36 -4.16 -3.20
N GLY A 252 -13.52 -3.92 -3.79
CA GLY A 252 -14.32 -4.94 -4.48
C GLY A 252 -13.67 -5.53 -5.74
N GLU A 253 -12.65 -4.88 -6.29
CA GLU A 253 -11.89 -5.32 -7.45
C GLU A 253 -10.91 -6.47 -7.14
N LEU A 254 -10.58 -6.73 -5.87
CA LEU A 254 -9.60 -7.74 -5.48
C LEU A 254 -9.98 -9.13 -5.99
N THR A 255 -9.05 -9.76 -6.70
CA THR A 255 -9.14 -11.15 -7.18
C THR A 255 -7.97 -11.98 -6.67
N LEU A 256 -8.06 -13.32 -6.76
CA LEU A 256 -6.96 -14.21 -6.37
C LEU A 256 -5.72 -14.00 -7.25
N ASP A 257 -5.91 -13.72 -8.54
CA ASP A 257 -4.80 -13.50 -9.48
C ASP A 257 -3.95 -12.28 -9.09
N MET A 258 -4.55 -11.26 -8.46
CA MET A 258 -3.81 -10.09 -7.96
C MET A 258 -2.89 -10.42 -6.77
N LEU A 259 -3.10 -11.58 -6.14
CA LEU A 259 -2.28 -12.09 -5.02
C LEU A 259 -1.15 -13.01 -5.48
N ASP A 260 -1.02 -13.28 -6.76
CA ASP A 260 0.05 -14.07 -7.36
C ASP A 260 0.86 -13.24 -8.37
N LEU A 261 2.02 -13.77 -8.81
CA LEU A 261 2.86 -13.09 -9.79
C LEU A 261 2.13 -12.93 -11.12
N THR A 262 2.12 -11.72 -11.63
CA THR A 262 1.60 -11.46 -12.97
C THR A 262 2.72 -11.56 -14.00
N PHE A 263 2.68 -12.60 -14.83
CA PHE A 263 3.62 -12.73 -15.95
C PHE A 263 3.07 -12.01 -17.18
N ASN A 264 3.86 -11.10 -17.74
CA ASN A 264 3.52 -10.46 -19.01
C ASN A 264 4.12 -11.27 -20.18
N PRO A 265 3.32 -11.92 -21.03
CA PRO A 265 3.82 -12.79 -22.10
C PRO A 265 4.54 -12.01 -23.23
N ILE A 266 4.28 -10.72 -23.36
CA ILE A 266 4.94 -9.85 -24.37
C ILE A 266 6.31 -9.42 -23.86
N SER A 267 6.35 -8.78 -22.70
CA SER A 267 7.60 -8.27 -22.13
C SER A 267 8.44 -9.34 -21.43
N LYS A 268 7.85 -10.50 -21.12
CA LYS A 268 8.51 -11.69 -20.55
C LYS A 268 9.23 -11.42 -19.23
N PHE A 269 8.64 -10.58 -18.40
CA PHE A 269 9.02 -10.42 -17.00
C PHE A 269 7.77 -10.33 -16.14
N TYR A 270 7.95 -10.35 -14.81
CA TYR A 270 6.85 -10.39 -13.87
C TYR A 270 6.63 -9.05 -13.20
N GLU A 271 5.41 -8.85 -12.76
CA GLU A 271 5.03 -7.83 -11.81
C GLU A 271 4.74 -8.48 -10.44
N ALA A 272 5.20 -7.85 -9.38
CA ALA A 272 4.95 -8.29 -8.02
C ALA A 272 3.45 -8.22 -7.66
N PRO A 273 2.91 -9.21 -6.92
CA PRO A 273 1.53 -9.15 -6.46
C PRO A 273 1.31 -7.99 -5.50
N ILE A 274 0.06 -7.51 -5.43
CA ILE A 274 -0.31 -6.32 -4.68
C ILE A 274 0.08 -6.42 -3.18
N GLN A 275 -0.06 -7.60 -2.58
CA GLN A 275 0.33 -7.82 -1.19
C GLN A 275 1.84 -7.74 -0.96
N LEU A 276 2.66 -8.09 -1.96
CA LEU A 276 4.11 -7.95 -1.89
C LEU A 276 4.53 -6.50 -2.03
N LYS A 277 3.81 -5.70 -2.80
CA LYS A 277 3.97 -4.24 -2.85
C LYS A 277 3.66 -3.57 -1.50
N ALA A 278 2.79 -4.16 -0.67
CA ALA A 278 2.49 -3.70 0.68
C ALA A 278 3.50 -4.14 1.74
N ASN A 279 4.49 -4.96 1.38
CA ASN A 279 5.41 -5.57 2.34
C ASN A 279 6.22 -4.51 3.12
N GLY A 280 6.31 -4.66 4.44
CA GLY A 280 6.88 -3.69 5.37
C GLY A 280 5.90 -2.60 5.83
N GLY A 281 4.66 -2.61 5.33
CA GLY A 281 3.63 -1.61 5.63
C GLY A 281 2.26 -2.20 5.95
N VAL A 282 1.20 -1.59 5.42
CA VAL A 282 -0.20 -1.96 5.64
C VAL A 282 -0.86 -2.38 4.33
N PHE A 283 -1.56 -3.49 4.37
CA PHE A 283 -2.44 -3.94 3.30
C PHE A 283 -3.89 -3.88 3.78
N LEU A 284 -4.64 -2.92 3.28
CA LEU A 284 -6.04 -2.71 3.61
C LEU A 284 -6.94 -3.38 2.57
N VAL A 285 -7.77 -4.31 3.02
CA VAL A 285 -8.85 -4.90 2.22
C VAL A 285 -10.15 -4.25 2.65
N ASP A 286 -10.61 -3.27 1.89
CA ASP A 286 -11.83 -2.52 2.20
C ASP A 286 -13.07 -3.22 1.66
N ASP A 287 -14.21 -2.97 2.32
CA ASP A 287 -15.50 -3.65 2.06
C ASP A 287 -15.35 -5.18 1.98
N PHE A 288 -14.53 -5.77 2.87
CA PHE A 288 -14.26 -7.19 2.88
C PHE A 288 -15.56 -8.00 3.02
N GLY A 289 -15.72 -8.96 2.12
CA GLY A 289 -16.95 -9.74 1.96
C GLY A 289 -17.84 -9.26 0.81
N ARG A 290 -17.46 -8.19 0.10
CA ARG A 290 -18.13 -7.67 -1.10
C ARG A 290 -17.31 -7.83 -2.37
N GLN A 291 -16.14 -8.47 -2.30
CA GLN A 291 -15.32 -8.80 -3.44
C GLN A 291 -16.03 -9.81 -4.36
N ARG A 292 -15.57 -9.90 -5.60
CA ARG A 292 -16.05 -10.91 -6.56
C ARG A 292 -15.66 -12.33 -6.14
N VAL A 293 -14.55 -12.46 -5.42
CA VAL A 293 -14.05 -13.72 -4.86
C VAL A 293 -14.70 -13.96 -3.50
N ARG A 294 -15.00 -15.21 -3.18
CA ARG A 294 -15.59 -15.56 -1.88
C ARG A 294 -14.60 -15.24 -0.75
N PRO A 295 -15.06 -14.68 0.37
CA PRO A 295 -14.18 -14.37 1.50
C PRO A 295 -13.31 -15.56 1.94
N GLN A 296 -13.87 -16.77 1.98
CA GLN A 296 -13.16 -17.98 2.37
C GLN A 296 -12.00 -18.31 1.43
N GLU A 297 -12.13 -18.07 0.13
CA GLU A 297 -11.06 -18.33 -0.84
C GLU A 297 -9.89 -17.37 -0.64
N LEU A 298 -10.18 -16.06 -0.46
CA LEU A 298 -9.17 -15.06 -0.13
C LEU A 298 -8.46 -15.40 1.19
N LEU A 299 -9.24 -15.75 2.22
CA LEU A 299 -8.72 -16.08 3.52
C LEU A 299 -7.84 -17.32 3.47
N ASN A 300 -8.23 -18.37 2.73
CA ASN A 300 -7.44 -19.58 2.53
C ASN A 300 -6.08 -19.28 1.87
N ARG A 301 -6.02 -18.32 0.93
CA ARG A 301 -4.75 -17.88 0.30
C ARG A 301 -3.78 -17.31 1.34
N TRP A 302 -4.28 -16.67 2.40
CA TRP A 302 -3.47 -16.03 3.43
C TRP A 302 -3.22 -16.87 4.69
N ILE A 303 -3.67 -18.14 4.74
CA ILE A 303 -3.42 -19.02 5.91
C ILE A 303 -1.93 -19.05 6.24
N VAL A 304 -1.10 -19.41 5.27
CA VAL A 304 0.35 -19.54 5.46
C VAL A 304 1.01 -18.19 5.76
N PRO A 305 0.77 -17.12 5.00
CA PRO A 305 1.32 -15.81 5.30
C PRO A 305 0.99 -15.28 6.70
N LEU A 306 -0.23 -15.48 7.18
CA LEU A 306 -0.66 -15.02 8.50
C LEU A 306 -0.05 -15.82 9.66
N GLU A 307 0.15 -17.12 9.47
CA GLU A 307 0.73 -17.98 10.51
C GLU A 307 2.25 -17.92 10.53
N SER A 308 2.86 -18.08 9.37
CA SER A 308 4.29 -18.36 9.24
C SER A 308 5.13 -17.12 8.87
N ARG A 309 4.47 -16.00 8.56
CA ARG A 309 5.13 -14.73 8.18
C ARG A 309 6.01 -14.83 6.95
N PHE A 310 5.68 -15.74 6.06
CA PHE A 310 6.24 -15.85 4.72
C PHE A 310 5.16 -16.26 3.71
N ASP A 311 5.38 -15.95 2.46
CA ASP A 311 4.53 -16.37 1.35
C ASP A 311 5.31 -17.18 0.33
N TYR A 312 4.62 -18.06 -0.39
CA TYR A 312 5.15 -18.79 -1.53
C TYR A 312 4.54 -18.24 -2.81
N LEU A 313 5.43 -17.78 -3.71
CA LEU A 313 5.04 -17.39 -5.06
C LEU A 313 5.56 -18.41 -6.07
N THR A 314 4.86 -18.54 -7.20
CA THR A 314 5.17 -19.53 -8.22
C THR A 314 5.46 -18.82 -9.55
N LEU A 315 6.61 -19.09 -10.14
CA LEU A 315 6.92 -18.67 -11.51
C LEU A 315 6.09 -19.49 -12.51
N HIS A 316 5.87 -18.94 -13.72
CA HIS A 316 5.14 -19.64 -14.80
C HIS A 316 5.80 -20.99 -15.18
N THR A 317 7.10 -21.16 -14.84
CA THR A 317 7.84 -22.42 -14.99
C THR A 317 7.43 -23.49 -13.98
N GLY A 318 6.58 -23.14 -13.00
CA GLY A 318 6.20 -24.00 -11.89
C GLY A 318 7.16 -23.96 -10.69
N LYS A 319 8.30 -23.26 -10.79
CA LYS A 319 9.24 -23.13 -9.67
C LYS A 319 8.66 -22.23 -8.60
N LYS A 320 8.71 -22.71 -7.34
CA LYS A 320 8.25 -21.96 -6.16
C LYS A 320 9.44 -21.34 -5.42
N PHE A 321 9.24 -20.14 -4.89
CA PHE A 321 10.20 -19.50 -4.01
C PHE A 321 9.49 -18.84 -2.84
N GLN A 322 10.22 -18.61 -1.76
CA GLN A 322 9.70 -18.08 -0.50
C GLN A 322 10.11 -16.62 -0.32
N LEU A 323 9.18 -15.81 0.18
CA LEU A 323 9.38 -14.41 0.50
C LEU A 323 8.93 -14.11 1.93
N PRO A 324 9.59 -13.19 2.65
CA PRO A 324 9.08 -12.67 3.92
C PRO A 324 7.74 -11.95 3.70
N PHE A 325 6.81 -12.17 4.63
CA PHE A 325 5.51 -11.53 4.63
C PHE A 325 5.38 -10.67 5.90
N ASP A 326 5.94 -9.47 5.88
CA ASP A 326 5.88 -8.52 6.99
C ASP A 326 4.88 -7.41 6.70
N VAL A 327 3.61 -7.81 6.64
CA VAL A 327 2.48 -6.94 6.32
C VAL A 327 1.49 -6.92 7.48
N LEU A 328 1.03 -5.73 7.87
CA LEU A 328 -0.16 -5.58 8.70
C LEU A 328 -1.39 -5.62 7.79
N ILE A 329 -2.12 -6.75 7.79
CA ILE A 329 -3.36 -6.84 7.02
C ILE A 329 -4.52 -6.28 7.85
N VAL A 330 -5.27 -5.35 7.25
CA VAL A 330 -6.48 -4.79 7.86
C VAL A 330 -7.68 -5.15 6.97
N PHE A 331 -8.60 -5.94 7.49
CA PHE A 331 -9.87 -6.23 6.85
C PHE A 331 -10.93 -5.25 7.38
N ALA A 332 -11.39 -4.34 6.54
CA ALA A 332 -12.49 -3.43 6.87
C ALA A 332 -13.81 -3.98 6.31
N THR A 333 -14.84 -4.13 7.15
CA THR A 333 -16.11 -4.73 6.73
C THR A 333 -17.30 -4.11 7.44
N ASN A 334 -18.45 -4.08 6.75
CA ASN A 334 -19.73 -3.72 7.34
C ASN A 334 -20.51 -4.95 7.83
N LEU A 335 -19.98 -6.15 7.59
CA LEU A 335 -20.59 -7.42 7.97
C LEU A 335 -20.05 -7.90 9.33
N ASN A 336 -20.78 -8.80 9.99
CA ASN A 336 -20.26 -9.44 11.18
C ASN A 336 -19.12 -10.41 10.79
N PRO A 337 -17.91 -10.29 11.35
CA PRO A 337 -16.79 -11.17 11.05
C PRO A 337 -17.12 -12.66 11.17
N ALA A 338 -17.99 -13.04 12.13
CA ALA A 338 -18.42 -14.43 12.33
C ALA A 338 -19.22 -15.00 11.14
N SER A 339 -19.79 -14.16 10.28
CA SER A 339 -20.48 -14.59 9.06
C SER A 339 -19.56 -14.73 7.85
N LEU A 340 -18.32 -14.23 7.94
CA LEU A 340 -17.36 -14.16 6.82
C LEU A 340 -16.35 -15.31 6.85
N ALA A 341 -16.04 -15.83 8.02
CA ALA A 341 -14.99 -16.83 8.20
C ALA A 341 -15.38 -17.84 9.30
N ASP A 342 -14.86 -19.04 9.19
CA ASP A 342 -14.98 -20.07 10.21
C ASP A 342 -14.13 -19.75 11.47
N GLU A 343 -14.37 -20.48 12.55
CA GLU A 343 -13.66 -20.29 13.82
C GLU A 343 -12.15 -20.55 13.68
N ALA A 344 -11.76 -21.50 12.84
CA ALA A 344 -10.36 -21.85 12.62
C ALA A 344 -9.60 -20.69 11.99
N PHE A 345 -10.22 -19.97 11.05
CA PHE A 345 -9.63 -18.79 10.45
C PHE A 345 -9.65 -17.60 11.40
N MET A 346 -10.76 -17.43 12.15
CA MET A 346 -10.88 -16.31 13.10
C MET A 346 -9.79 -16.30 14.18
N ARG A 347 -9.20 -17.46 14.52
CA ARG A 347 -8.04 -17.53 15.43
C ARG A 347 -6.77 -16.90 14.84
N ARG A 348 -6.63 -16.86 13.51
CA ARG A 348 -5.47 -16.27 12.81
C ARG A 348 -5.55 -14.75 12.72
N ILE A 349 -6.72 -14.16 12.96
CA ILE A 349 -6.92 -12.72 13.07
C ILE A 349 -7.22 -12.38 14.53
N PRO A 350 -6.19 -12.15 15.36
CA PRO A 350 -6.38 -12.03 16.81
C PRO A 350 -7.13 -10.76 17.21
N TYR A 351 -7.07 -9.71 16.38
CA TYR A 351 -7.65 -8.41 16.68
C TYR A 351 -8.94 -8.20 15.89
N LYS A 352 -10.07 -8.10 16.60
CA LYS A 352 -11.38 -7.81 16.04
C LYS A 352 -11.93 -6.58 16.75
N ILE A 353 -11.86 -5.44 16.09
CA ILE A 353 -12.12 -4.13 16.68
C ILE A 353 -13.42 -3.58 16.11
N PRO A 354 -14.46 -3.44 16.94
CA PRO A 354 -15.71 -2.83 16.51
C PRO A 354 -15.54 -1.32 16.34
N VAL A 355 -15.98 -0.80 15.20
CA VAL A 355 -16.04 0.64 14.91
C VAL A 355 -17.51 1.06 14.99
N ASN A 356 -17.91 1.48 16.17
CA ASN A 356 -19.29 1.82 16.49
C ASN A 356 -19.67 3.20 15.96
N ASP A 357 -20.95 3.53 16.07
CA ASP A 357 -21.46 4.87 15.81
C ASP A 357 -20.86 5.87 16.81
N PRO A 358 -20.58 7.10 16.38
CA PRO A 358 -20.04 8.11 17.29
C PRO A 358 -21.07 8.50 18.34
N THR A 359 -20.60 8.77 19.56
CA THR A 359 -21.40 9.44 20.57
C THR A 359 -21.77 10.86 20.10
N MET A 360 -22.76 11.47 20.75
CA MET A 360 -23.14 12.85 20.41
C MET A 360 -21.98 13.82 20.60
N GLU A 361 -21.15 13.63 21.62
CA GLU A 361 -19.97 14.46 21.86
C GLU A 361 -18.92 14.31 20.73
N GLN A 362 -18.66 13.07 20.32
CA GLN A 362 -17.77 12.78 19.19
C GLN A 362 -18.32 13.35 17.89
N PHE A 363 -19.63 13.22 17.65
CA PHE A 363 -20.28 13.77 16.47
C PHE A 363 -20.15 15.30 16.38
N VAL A 364 -20.33 16.01 17.52
CA VAL A 364 -20.11 17.46 17.61
C VAL A 364 -18.65 17.82 17.25
N LYS A 365 -17.68 17.12 17.82
CA LYS A 365 -16.24 17.32 17.52
C LYS A 365 -15.92 17.06 16.03
N ILE A 366 -16.49 15.98 15.46
CA ILE A 366 -16.32 15.66 14.04
C ILE A 366 -16.93 16.77 13.16
N PHE A 367 -18.10 17.28 13.55
CA PHE A 367 -18.77 18.37 12.84
C PHE A 367 -17.92 19.66 12.88
N GLU A 368 -17.41 20.03 14.06
CA GLU A 368 -16.52 21.16 14.26
C GLU A 368 -15.24 21.06 13.42
N LEU A 369 -14.56 19.91 13.46
CA LEU A 369 -13.37 19.66 12.65
C LEU A 369 -13.65 19.81 11.15
N ASN A 370 -14.81 19.33 10.69
CA ASN A 370 -15.21 19.46 9.29
C ASN A 370 -15.58 20.88 8.90
N CYS A 371 -16.10 21.70 9.83
CA CYS A 371 -16.28 23.13 9.65
C CYS A 371 -14.95 23.86 9.48
N GLN A 372 -13.98 23.58 10.36
CA GLN A 372 -12.64 24.18 10.31
C GLN A 372 -11.94 23.90 8.97
N ARG A 373 -12.01 22.67 8.47
CA ARG A 373 -11.42 22.26 7.18
C ARG A 373 -12.02 22.99 5.97
N ARG A 374 -13.25 23.50 6.09
CA ARG A 374 -13.99 24.21 5.04
C ARG A 374 -14.04 25.71 5.25
N ASN A 375 -13.34 26.21 6.28
CA ASN A 375 -13.42 27.61 6.71
C ASN A 375 -14.86 28.06 7.01
N LEU A 376 -15.71 27.16 7.54
CA LEU A 376 -17.06 27.43 7.95
C LEU A 376 -17.09 27.77 9.45
N ARG A 377 -17.90 28.76 9.82
CA ARG A 377 -18.09 29.06 11.24
C ARG A 377 -18.93 27.98 11.91
N PHE A 378 -18.33 27.33 12.91
CA PHE A 378 -19.02 26.33 13.71
C PHE A 378 -19.99 26.97 14.70
N HIS A 379 -21.19 26.40 14.81
CA HIS A 379 -22.20 26.77 15.81
C HIS A 379 -22.84 25.50 16.38
N GLN A 380 -22.62 25.23 17.66
CA GLN A 380 -23.17 24.05 18.35
C GLN A 380 -24.70 23.95 18.25
N VAL A 381 -25.40 25.11 18.21
CA VAL A 381 -26.85 25.19 18.04
C VAL A 381 -27.31 24.53 16.74
N MET A 382 -26.51 24.57 15.67
CA MET A 382 -26.85 23.94 14.39
C MET A 382 -26.78 22.42 14.48
N VAL A 383 -25.83 21.87 15.24
CA VAL A 383 -25.76 20.42 15.49
C VAL A 383 -26.93 19.96 16.36
N ALA A 384 -27.28 20.73 17.39
CA ALA A 384 -28.46 20.47 18.20
C ALA A 384 -29.75 20.53 17.38
N TYR A 385 -29.84 21.48 16.42
CA TYR A 385 -30.96 21.55 15.49
C TYR A 385 -31.05 20.31 14.61
N LEU A 386 -29.93 19.87 13.99
CA LEU A 386 -29.87 18.65 13.20
C LEU A 386 -30.37 17.45 14.00
N GLN A 387 -29.90 17.29 15.24
CA GLN A 387 -30.30 16.20 16.10
C GLN A 387 -31.82 16.18 16.34
N ARG A 388 -32.38 17.33 16.71
CA ARG A 388 -33.83 17.44 17.05
C ARG A 388 -34.71 17.29 15.82
N ARG A 389 -34.27 17.75 14.64
CA ARG A 389 -35.12 17.82 13.45
C ARG A 389 -35.00 16.58 12.57
N HIS A 390 -33.76 16.08 12.38
CA HIS A 390 -33.45 15.07 11.34
C HIS A 390 -33.01 13.71 11.90
N TYR A 391 -32.56 13.64 13.16
CA TYR A 391 -32.11 12.37 13.74
C TYR A 391 -33.11 11.83 14.75
N GLY A 392 -33.46 12.62 15.76
CA GLY A 392 -34.30 12.16 16.90
C GLY A 392 -35.67 11.60 16.49
N PRO A 393 -36.47 12.34 15.69
CA PRO A 393 -37.84 11.88 15.34
C PRO A 393 -37.86 10.59 14.51
N LEU A 394 -36.79 10.31 13.77
CA LEU A 394 -36.68 9.14 12.90
C LEU A 394 -35.82 8.02 13.51
N GLY A 395 -35.32 8.20 14.74
CA GLY A 395 -34.41 7.24 15.36
C GLY A 395 -33.13 6.99 14.52
N ARG A 396 -32.74 7.98 13.71
CA ARG A 396 -31.62 7.83 12.77
C ARG A 396 -30.29 7.73 13.53
N PRO A 397 -29.45 6.71 13.25
CA PRO A 397 -28.15 6.60 13.88
C PRO A 397 -27.20 7.72 13.41
N LEU A 398 -26.36 8.19 14.32
CA LEU A 398 -25.26 9.09 13.98
C LEU A 398 -24.19 8.32 13.21
N ARG A 399 -23.62 8.91 12.15
CA ARG A 399 -22.47 8.33 11.43
C ARG A 399 -21.37 9.36 11.33
N SER A 400 -20.13 8.90 11.42
CA SER A 400 -18.96 9.79 11.34
C SER A 400 -18.82 10.52 9.99
N CYS A 401 -19.38 9.95 8.91
CA CYS A 401 -19.37 10.59 7.59
C CYS A 401 -20.42 11.71 7.44
N HIS A 402 -21.52 11.67 8.20
CA HIS A 402 -22.62 12.63 8.02
C HIS A 402 -22.18 14.10 8.13
N PRO A 403 -21.34 14.52 9.10
CA PRO A 403 -20.87 15.90 9.17
C PRO A 403 -20.17 16.35 7.90
N ARG A 404 -19.27 15.52 7.34
CA ARG A 404 -18.57 15.80 6.11
C ARG A 404 -19.54 15.96 4.95
N ASP A 405 -20.38 14.96 4.74
CA ASP A 405 -21.26 14.86 3.58
C ASP A 405 -22.32 15.96 3.57
N LEU A 406 -22.91 16.27 4.73
CA LEU A 406 -23.87 17.37 4.87
C LEU A 406 -23.22 18.73 4.65
N LEU A 407 -22.02 18.97 5.17
CA LEU A 407 -21.31 20.25 4.97
C LEU A 407 -20.84 20.40 3.52
N ASP A 408 -20.50 19.32 2.82
CA ASP A 408 -20.19 19.36 1.39
C ASP A 408 -21.42 19.77 0.57
N GLN A 409 -22.60 19.23 0.90
CA GLN A 409 -23.85 19.65 0.26
C GLN A 409 -24.23 21.09 0.58
N VAL A 410 -24.08 21.54 1.84
CA VAL A 410 -24.30 22.94 2.22
C VAL A 410 -23.39 23.87 1.42
N THR A 411 -22.10 23.52 1.32
CA THR A 411 -21.13 24.31 0.52
C THR A 411 -21.49 24.34 -0.95
N ALA A 412 -21.91 23.21 -1.52
CA ALA A 412 -22.37 23.14 -2.91
C ALA A 412 -23.63 23.99 -3.16
N LEU A 413 -24.59 23.97 -2.22
CA LEU A 413 -25.79 24.81 -2.30
C LEU A 413 -25.47 26.31 -2.21
N CYS A 414 -24.53 26.70 -1.33
CA CYS A 414 -24.06 28.08 -1.24
C CYS A 414 -23.45 28.55 -2.58
N ARG A 415 -22.56 27.74 -3.16
CA ARG A 415 -21.95 28.03 -4.46
C ARG A 415 -22.96 28.13 -5.58
N TYR A 416 -23.94 27.23 -5.62
CA TYR A 416 -25.02 27.27 -6.61
C TYR A 416 -25.89 28.55 -6.50
N ARG A 417 -26.17 29.00 -5.26
CA ARG A 417 -26.92 30.20 -4.98
C ARG A 417 -26.12 31.52 -5.10
N GLY A 418 -24.80 31.44 -5.34
CA GLY A 418 -23.91 32.59 -5.42
C GLY A 418 -23.72 33.33 -4.08
N ILE A 419 -23.84 32.62 -2.95
CA ILE A 419 -23.66 33.18 -1.60
C ILE A 419 -22.40 32.62 -0.96
N GLU A 420 -21.82 33.35 -0.01
CA GLU A 420 -20.69 32.86 0.78
C GLU A 420 -21.09 31.60 1.58
N PRO A 421 -20.15 30.63 1.75
CA PRO A 421 -20.41 29.42 2.50
C PRO A 421 -20.79 29.73 3.95
N VAL A 422 -22.02 29.39 4.33
CA VAL A 422 -22.60 29.60 5.66
C VAL A 422 -23.48 28.42 6.07
N ILE A 423 -23.58 28.18 7.37
CA ILE A 423 -24.44 27.13 7.91
C ILE A 423 -25.70 27.77 8.46
N THR A 424 -26.84 27.54 7.80
CA THR A 424 -28.17 27.98 8.25
C THR A 424 -29.08 26.76 8.40
N ARG A 425 -30.18 26.91 9.15
CA ARG A 425 -31.20 25.85 9.30
C ARG A 425 -31.76 25.45 7.93
N GLU A 426 -32.09 26.43 7.10
CA GLU A 426 -32.63 26.20 5.75
C GLU A 426 -31.69 25.39 4.86
N LEU A 427 -30.39 25.73 4.86
CA LEU A 427 -29.39 25.01 4.08
C LEU A 427 -29.14 23.59 4.62
N LEU A 428 -29.19 23.41 5.95
CA LEU A 428 -29.10 22.08 6.55
C LEU A 428 -30.32 21.22 6.22
N ASP A 429 -31.54 21.80 6.24
CA ASP A 429 -32.76 21.08 5.86
C ASP A 429 -32.71 20.65 4.39
N ALA A 430 -32.26 21.56 3.50
CA ALA A 430 -32.08 21.22 2.09
C ALA A 430 -31.02 20.15 1.87
N ALA A 431 -29.89 20.20 2.58
CA ALA A 431 -28.85 19.18 2.53
C ALA A 431 -29.38 17.83 3.06
N CYS A 432 -30.07 17.83 4.20
CA CYS A 432 -30.65 16.62 4.77
C CYS A 432 -31.71 15.98 3.86
N SER A 433 -32.57 16.80 3.21
CA SER A 433 -33.61 16.28 2.31
C SER A 433 -33.05 15.62 1.06
N SER A 434 -31.88 16.05 0.57
CA SER A 434 -31.21 15.40 -0.56
C SER A 434 -30.27 14.26 -0.16
N TYR A 435 -29.74 14.29 1.07
CA TYR A 435 -28.82 13.26 1.54
C TYR A 435 -29.55 12.02 2.08
N PHE A 436 -30.59 12.24 2.86
CA PHE A 436 -31.36 11.16 3.45
C PHE A 436 -32.56 10.77 2.58
N VAL A 437 -32.64 9.50 2.21
CA VAL A 437 -33.81 8.99 1.51
C VAL A 437 -34.88 8.69 2.55
N ASP A 438 -35.86 9.61 2.73
CA ASP A 438 -37.01 9.43 3.60
C ASP A 438 -38.05 8.54 2.87
N GLY A 439 -37.95 7.23 3.04
CA GLY A 439 -38.93 6.25 2.53
C GLY A 439 -39.37 5.30 3.65
N PRO A 440 -40.61 4.78 3.61
CA PRO A 440 -41.07 3.73 4.53
C PRO A 440 -40.24 2.47 4.23
N GLY A 441 -39.17 2.23 5.01
CA GLY A 441 -38.27 1.09 4.82
C GLY A 441 -36.78 1.34 4.97
N ALA A 442 -36.35 2.55 5.31
CA ALA A 442 -34.95 2.87 5.57
C ALA A 442 -34.42 2.34 6.93
N ALA A 443 -35.15 1.41 7.55
CA ALA A 443 -34.65 0.60 8.65
C ALA A 443 -33.84 -0.56 8.08
N ASP A 444 -32.53 -0.42 8.17
CA ASP A 444 -31.53 -1.51 8.17
C ASP A 444 -31.59 -2.53 7.01
N THR A 445 -31.26 -2.12 5.78
CA THR A 445 -30.97 -3.07 4.68
C THR A 445 -29.69 -3.91 4.90
N SER A 446 -28.95 -3.70 5.99
CA SER A 446 -27.75 -4.47 6.34
C SER A 446 -28.05 -5.85 6.96
N VAL A 447 -29.29 -6.09 7.42
CA VAL A 447 -29.66 -7.36 8.07
C VAL A 447 -30.38 -8.34 7.11
N GLN A 448 -30.90 -7.88 5.96
CA GLN A 448 -31.68 -8.73 5.05
C GLN A 448 -30.92 -9.40 3.90
N ALA A 449 -29.64 -9.11 3.70
CA ALA A 449 -28.84 -9.81 2.68
C ALA A 449 -28.38 -11.24 3.09
N ALA A 450 -28.69 -11.67 4.31
CA ALA A 450 -28.30 -12.99 4.83
C ALA A 450 -29.37 -14.09 4.69
N ALA A 451 -30.51 -13.83 4.05
CA ALA A 451 -31.58 -14.80 3.89
C ALA A 451 -32.02 -15.01 2.43
N ALA A 452 -31.07 -15.31 1.55
CA ALA A 452 -31.43 -16.00 0.31
C ALA A 452 -31.45 -17.51 0.60
N PRO A 453 -32.59 -18.23 0.44
CA PRO A 453 -32.62 -19.66 0.70
C PRO A 453 -31.65 -20.38 -0.25
N SER A 454 -30.83 -21.26 0.29
CA SER A 454 -29.89 -22.07 -0.49
C SER A 454 -30.64 -22.82 -1.60
N ALA A 455 -30.02 -22.92 -2.77
CA ALA A 455 -30.57 -23.64 -3.95
C ALA A 455 -31.01 -25.09 -3.63
N ALA A 456 -30.59 -25.65 -2.49
CA ALA A 456 -31.04 -26.96 -1.98
C ALA A 456 -32.46 -26.92 -1.41
N ALA A 457 -32.89 -25.82 -0.79
CA ALA A 457 -34.25 -25.67 -0.27
C ALA A 457 -35.27 -25.46 -1.40
N ALA A 458 -34.89 -24.76 -2.45
CA ALA A 458 -35.73 -24.57 -3.67
C ALA A 458 -35.94 -25.89 -4.44
N ARG A 459 -34.93 -26.75 -4.49
CA ARG A 459 -35.04 -28.09 -5.12
C ARG A 459 -35.92 -29.07 -4.32
N LYS A 460 -35.95 -28.93 -3.00
CA LYS A 460 -36.78 -29.76 -2.13
C LYS A 460 -38.27 -29.35 -2.22
N ALA A 461 -38.56 -28.06 -2.35
CA ALA A 461 -39.92 -27.56 -2.56
C ALA A 461 -40.50 -27.89 -3.97
N ALA A 462 -39.63 -27.93 -4.98
CA ALA A 462 -40.00 -28.33 -6.34
C ALA A 462 -40.28 -29.84 -6.47
N ARG A 463 -39.59 -30.70 -5.74
CA ARG A 463 -39.84 -32.15 -5.72
C ARG A 463 -41.16 -32.50 -5.03
N HIS A 464 -41.56 -31.77 -4.00
CA HIS A 464 -42.81 -32.03 -3.28
C HIS A 464 -44.07 -31.57 -4.03
N ARG A 465 -43.92 -30.77 -5.07
CA ARG A 465 -45.06 -30.39 -5.98
C ARG A 465 -45.27 -31.34 -7.16
N LEU A 466 -44.33 -32.25 -7.42
CA LEU A 466 -44.45 -33.26 -8.49
C LEU A 466 -44.94 -34.62 -8.03
N GLU A 467 -45.14 -34.80 -6.70
CA GLU A 467 -45.70 -36.03 -6.11
C GLU A 467 -47.19 -35.94 -5.76
N ILE A 468 -47.89 -34.82 -6.14
CA ILE A 468 -49.32 -34.61 -5.88
C ILE A 468 -50.07 -34.30 -7.21
N HIS A 469 -49.68 -34.94 -8.27
CA HIS A 469 -50.50 -35.04 -9.50
C HIS A 469 -50.31 -36.39 -10.17
#